data_6b678223fb2570dc4451a77501931ee3
#
_entry.id   6b678223fb2570dc4451a77501931ee3
#
_cell.length_a   1.000
_cell.length_b   1.000
_cell.length_c   1.000
_cell.angle_alpha   90.00
_cell.angle_beta   90.00
_cell.angle_gamma   90.00
#
_symmetry.space_group_name_H-M   'P 1'
#
loop_
_entity.id
_entity.type
_entity.pdbx_description
1 polymer ?
#
loop_
_entity_poly.entity_id
_entity_poly.type
_entity_poly.pdbx_seq_one_letter_code
_entity_poly.pdbx_strand_id
1 'polypeptide(L)'
;MWRASNEARLKGSAPPEHDPRVRGHLENPSAFLFVADDAGVVRGMAVGMQGLADDGAGPPIEGLCHVGAVFVAPDRWGDGLGGSLVDAVLEEAQTRGYTSAQLWTPADNARAHRLYTRRGFRRTGRQKRDDLGETIAHYERAL
;
A
#
# COMPACT_ATOMS: atom_id res chain seq x y z
N MET A 1 -9.53 2.44 -15.66
CA MET A 1 -9.58 1.68 -15.00
C MET A 1 -9.40 1.50 -13.51
N TRP A 2 -9.87 2.48 -12.75
CA TRP A 2 -9.76 2.49 -11.30
C TRP A 2 -11.04 2.04 -10.64
N ARG A 3 -10.92 1.19 -9.62
CA ARG A 3 -12.04 0.83 -8.77
C ARG A 3 -11.63 0.94 -7.32
N ALA A 4 -12.48 1.57 -6.50
CA ALA A 4 -12.36 1.55 -5.06
C ALA A 4 -13.19 0.42 -4.50
N SER A 5 -12.67 -0.24 -3.46
CA SER A 5 -13.41 -1.31 -2.81
C SER A 5 -12.94 -1.47 -1.37
N ASN A 6 -13.89 -1.75 -0.49
CA ASN A 6 -13.59 -2.11 0.89
C ASN A 6 -13.52 -3.62 1.07
N GLU A 7 -13.78 -4.37 0.05
CA GLU A 7 -13.85 -5.81 0.13
C GLU A 7 -12.99 -6.44 -0.94
N ALA A 8 -12.68 -7.70 -0.77
CA ALA A 8 -11.83 -8.42 -1.65
C ALA A 8 -12.44 -8.52 -3.05
N ARG A 9 -12.14 -7.55 -3.89
CA ARG A 9 -12.51 -7.61 -5.29
C ARG A 9 -11.59 -8.48 -6.10
N LEU A 10 -10.66 -9.10 -5.43
CA LEU A 10 -9.69 -9.99 -6.06
C LEU A 10 -10.20 -11.42 -6.18
N LYS A 11 -11.47 -11.67 -5.87
CA LYS A 11 -12.02 -13.02 -5.92
C LYS A 11 -11.77 -13.69 -7.24
N GLY A 12 -11.14 -14.84 -7.17
CA GLY A 12 -10.89 -15.68 -8.33
C GLY A 12 -9.91 -15.12 -9.33
N SER A 13 -9.14 -14.12 -8.96
CA SER A 13 -8.21 -13.50 -9.90
C SER A 13 -6.83 -13.43 -9.32
N ALA A 14 -6.07 -12.66 -9.73
CA ALA A 14 -4.68 -12.26 -9.57
C ALA A 14 -3.85 -12.90 -8.45
N PRO A 15 -2.54 -13.09 -8.71
CA PRO A 15 -1.62 -13.61 -7.69
C PRO A 15 -1.67 -12.95 -6.31
N PRO A 16 -1.95 -11.63 -6.19
CA PRO A 16 -2.02 -11.01 -4.86
C PRO A 16 -3.01 -11.65 -3.91
N GLU A 17 -4.07 -12.26 -4.42
CA GLU A 17 -5.04 -12.96 -3.57
C GLU A 17 -4.44 -14.08 -2.76
N HIS A 18 -3.39 -14.68 -3.29
CA HIS A 18 -2.77 -15.84 -2.67
C HIS A 18 -1.64 -15.47 -1.72
N ASP A 19 -1.29 -14.20 -1.65
CA ASP A 19 -0.27 -13.72 -0.72
C ASP A 19 -0.91 -13.57 0.68
N PRO A 20 -0.42 -14.33 1.68
CA PRO A 20 -0.98 -14.23 3.04
C PRO A 20 -0.94 -12.81 3.62
N ARG A 21 0.06 -12.02 3.24
CA ARG A 21 0.17 -10.64 3.72
C ARG A 21 -0.96 -9.78 3.18
N VAL A 22 -1.25 -9.91 1.89
CA VAL A 22 -2.36 -9.20 1.26
C VAL A 22 -3.69 -9.65 1.84
N ARG A 23 -3.85 -10.95 2.03
CA ARG A 23 -5.07 -11.49 2.62
C ARG A 23 -5.31 -10.93 4.02
N GLY A 24 -4.27 -10.87 4.85
CA GLY A 24 -4.38 -10.29 6.19
C GLY A 24 -4.81 -8.83 6.15
N HIS A 25 -4.30 -8.05 5.19
CA HIS A 25 -4.72 -6.66 5.02
C HIS A 25 -6.19 -6.57 4.62
N LEU A 26 -6.65 -7.44 3.72
CA LEU A 26 -8.03 -7.43 3.27
C LEU A 26 -9.03 -7.80 4.36
N GLU A 27 -8.60 -8.53 5.38
CA GLU A 27 -9.44 -8.89 6.52
C GLU A 27 -9.55 -7.76 7.55
N ASN A 28 -8.72 -6.74 7.44
CA ASN A 28 -8.74 -5.61 8.36
C ASN A 28 -9.99 -4.74 8.11
N PRO A 29 -10.84 -4.51 9.11
CA PRO A 29 -12.07 -3.74 8.91
C PRO A 29 -11.86 -2.31 8.43
N SER A 30 -10.70 -1.72 8.70
CA SER A 30 -10.39 -0.36 8.27
C SER A 30 -9.84 -0.31 6.85
N ALA A 31 -9.53 -1.46 6.24
CA ALA A 31 -8.86 -1.51 4.95
C ALA A 31 -9.74 -1.01 3.81
N PHE A 32 -9.13 -0.30 2.90
CA PHE A 32 -9.72 0.06 1.62
C PHE A 32 -8.75 -0.29 0.50
N LEU A 33 -9.32 -0.72 -0.61
CA LEU A 33 -8.57 -1.33 -1.70
C LEU A 33 -8.89 -0.64 -3.01
N PHE A 34 -7.84 -0.33 -3.76
CA PHE A 34 -7.97 0.10 -5.15
C PHE A 34 -7.33 -0.96 -6.05
N VAL A 35 -7.98 -1.25 -7.14
CA VAL A 35 -7.47 -2.19 -8.14
C VAL A 35 -7.45 -1.53 -9.51
N ALA A 36 -6.45 -1.87 -10.28
CA ALA A 36 -6.37 -1.53 -11.69
C ALA A 36 -6.76 -2.78 -12.47
N ASP A 37 -7.88 -2.68 -13.16
CA ASP A 37 -8.49 -3.80 -13.87
C ASP A 37 -8.40 -3.53 -15.37
N ASP A 38 -7.87 -4.48 -16.11
CA ASP A 38 -7.77 -4.41 -17.56
C ASP A 38 -8.49 -5.62 -18.13
N ALA A 39 -9.68 -5.39 -18.66
CA ALA A 39 -10.52 -6.42 -19.28
C ALA A 39 -10.75 -7.62 -18.36
N GLY A 40 -11.01 -7.37 -17.08
CA GLY A 40 -11.28 -8.41 -16.10
C GLY A 40 -10.04 -9.01 -15.43
N VAL A 41 -8.85 -8.56 -15.83
CA VAL A 41 -7.59 -9.03 -15.24
C VAL A 41 -7.02 -7.94 -14.36
N VAL A 42 -6.78 -8.25 -13.09
CA VAL A 42 -6.19 -7.29 -12.16
C VAL A 42 -4.71 -7.12 -12.49
N ARG A 43 -4.32 -5.89 -12.83
CA ARG A 43 -2.94 -5.55 -13.19
C ARG A 43 -2.21 -4.83 -12.08
N GLY A 44 -2.91 -4.41 -11.05
CA GLY A 44 -2.30 -3.78 -9.90
C GLY A 44 -3.29 -3.56 -8.79
N MET A 45 -2.78 -3.32 -7.60
CA MET A 45 -3.61 -3.00 -6.44
C MET A 45 -2.84 -2.20 -5.43
N ALA A 46 -3.56 -1.47 -4.59
CA ALA A 46 -3.00 -0.80 -3.42
C ALA A 46 -4.00 -0.83 -2.29
N VAL A 47 -3.51 -0.99 -1.08
CA VAL A 47 -4.32 -1.09 0.14
C VAL A 47 -3.90 -0.02 1.12
N GLY A 48 -4.89 0.69 1.68
CA GLY A 48 -4.69 1.57 2.81
C GLY A 48 -5.51 1.10 4.00
N MET A 49 -5.05 1.41 5.21
CA MET A 49 -5.74 1.03 6.43
C MET A 49 -5.29 1.90 7.60
N GLN A 50 -5.95 1.75 8.74
CA GLN A 50 -5.56 2.43 9.95
C GLN A 50 -4.15 2.01 10.39
N GLY A 51 -3.27 2.98 10.61
CA GLY A 51 -1.93 2.72 11.14
C GLY A 51 -1.96 2.40 12.62
N LEU A 52 -1.12 1.46 13.06
CA LEU A 52 -1.04 1.01 14.44
C LEU A 52 0.34 1.30 15.02
N ALA A 53 0.39 1.54 16.33
CA ALA A 53 1.64 1.70 17.05
C ALA A 53 2.41 0.38 17.13
N ASP A 54 3.67 0.44 17.54
CA ASP A 54 4.52 -0.74 17.75
C ASP A 54 4.58 -1.65 16.52
N ASP A 55 4.71 -1.03 15.35
CA ASP A 55 4.84 -1.71 14.05
C ASP A 55 3.70 -2.71 13.77
N GLY A 56 2.50 -2.34 14.19
CA GLY A 56 1.31 -3.13 13.94
C GLY A 56 0.81 -3.93 15.13
N ALA A 57 1.57 -3.95 16.23
CA ALA A 57 1.19 -4.72 17.43
C ALA A 57 0.45 -3.87 18.47
N GLY A 58 0.44 -2.56 18.32
CA GLY A 58 -0.12 -1.66 19.31
C GLY A 58 -1.48 -1.07 18.91
N PRO A 59 -1.94 -0.07 19.69
CA PRO A 59 -3.23 0.57 19.39
C PRO A 59 -3.16 1.45 18.15
N PRO A 60 -4.32 1.86 17.61
CA PRO A 60 -4.37 2.77 16.48
C PRO A 60 -3.66 4.10 16.77
N ILE A 61 -2.93 4.60 15.79
CA ILE A 61 -2.35 5.94 15.84
C ILE A 61 -3.32 6.86 15.11
N GLU A 62 -3.89 7.80 15.84
CA GLU A 62 -4.87 8.72 15.29
C GLU A 62 -4.32 9.46 14.08
N GLY A 63 -5.11 9.50 13.02
CA GLY A 63 -4.76 10.23 11.80
C GLY A 63 -3.75 9.54 10.89
N LEU A 64 -3.25 8.36 11.23
CA LEU A 64 -2.25 7.66 10.45
C LEU A 64 -2.87 6.61 9.53
N CYS A 65 -2.66 6.77 8.22
CA CYS A 65 -2.98 5.75 7.23
C CYS A 65 -1.74 4.88 6.97
N HIS A 66 -1.89 3.59 7.09
CA HIS A 66 -0.84 2.65 6.71
C HIS A 66 -1.11 2.14 5.30
N VAL A 67 -0.14 2.34 4.41
CA VAL A 67 -0.20 1.76 3.06
C VAL A 67 0.38 0.36 3.18
N GLY A 68 -0.49 -0.63 3.20
CA GLY A 68 -0.11 -2.00 3.54
C GLY A 68 0.49 -2.79 2.38
N ALA A 69 0.08 -2.50 1.15
CA ALA A 69 0.59 -3.18 -0.02
C ALA A 69 0.37 -2.33 -1.26
N VAL A 70 1.32 -2.39 -2.17
CA VAL A 70 1.20 -1.84 -3.52
C VAL A 70 1.78 -2.88 -4.45
N PHE A 71 0.98 -3.33 -5.41
CA PHE A 71 1.38 -4.34 -6.38
C PHE A 71 1.09 -3.85 -7.79
N VAL A 72 2.03 -4.07 -8.69
CA VAL A 72 1.84 -3.83 -10.12
C VAL A 72 2.39 -5.03 -10.87
N ALA A 73 1.59 -5.58 -11.77
CA ALA A 73 2.03 -6.70 -12.60
C ALA A 73 3.29 -6.30 -13.39
N PRO A 74 4.30 -7.19 -13.48
CA PRO A 74 5.57 -6.83 -14.12
C PRO A 74 5.43 -6.30 -15.56
N ASP A 75 4.45 -6.78 -16.32
CA ASP A 75 4.22 -6.32 -17.68
C ASP A 75 3.64 -4.91 -17.77
N ARG A 76 3.32 -4.31 -16.61
CA ARG A 76 2.80 -2.95 -16.53
C ARG A 76 3.78 -2.00 -15.83
N TRP A 77 4.97 -2.44 -15.54
CA TRP A 77 5.99 -1.59 -14.95
C TRP A 77 6.38 -0.51 -15.97
N GLY A 78 6.50 0.72 -15.48
CA GLY A 78 6.82 1.86 -16.32
C GLY A 78 5.63 2.60 -16.90
N ASP A 79 4.41 2.09 -16.72
CA ASP A 79 3.17 2.72 -17.21
C ASP A 79 2.61 3.78 -16.25
N GLY A 80 3.26 4.02 -15.12
CA GLY A 80 2.75 4.95 -14.12
C GLY A 80 1.61 4.39 -13.27
N LEU A 81 1.32 3.11 -13.42
CA LEU A 81 0.21 2.47 -12.71
C LEU A 81 0.40 2.47 -11.20
N GLY A 82 1.61 2.14 -10.74
CA GLY A 82 1.91 2.16 -9.31
C GLY A 82 1.68 3.53 -8.69
N GLY A 83 2.13 4.58 -9.39
CA GLY A 83 1.92 5.95 -8.95
C GLY A 83 0.46 6.33 -8.83
N SER A 84 -0.32 5.97 -9.84
CA SER A 84 -1.75 6.26 -9.83
C SER A 84 -2.47 5.50 -8.73
N LEU A 85 -2.06 4.27 -8.42
CA LEU A 85 -2.62 3.48 -7.32
C LEU A 85 -2.31 4.13 -5.97
N VAL A 86 -1.08 4.57 -5.77
CA VAL A 86 -0.71 5.28 -4.54
C VAL A 86 -1.50 6.57 -4.41
N ASP A 87 -1.63 7.33 -5.50
CA ASP A 87 -2.41 8.57 -5.50
C ASP A 87 -3.85 8.30 -5.07
N ALA A 88 -4.46 7.23 -5.56
CA ALA A 88 -5.82 6.87 -5.19
C ALA A 88 -5.94 6.56 -3.69
N VAL A 89 -4.97 5.83 -3.14
CA VAL A 89 -4.96 5.54 -1.70
C VAL A 89 -4.83 6.82 -0.88
N LEU A 90 -3.93 7.72 -1.29
CA LEU A 90 -3.73 8.97 -0.57
C LEU A 90 -4.96 9.87 -0.62
N GLU A 91 -5.64 9.95 -1.75
CA GLU A 91 -6.89 10.70 -1.88
C GLU A 91 -7.96 10.13 -0.96
N GLU A 92 -8.13 8.82 -0.96
CA GLU A 92 -9.13 8.17 -0.11
C GLU A 92 -8.78 8.37 1.37
N ALA A 93 -7.52 8.30 1.71
CA ALA A 93 -7.07 8.54 3.08
C ALA A 93 -7.45 9.95 3.55
N GLN A 94 -7.24 10.95 2.71
CA GLN A 94 -7.64 12.32 3.02
C GLN A 94 -9.15 12.43 3.21
N THR A 95 -9.92 11.79 2.33
CA THR A 95 -11.38 11.79 2.42
C THR A 95 -11.87 11.17 3.72
N ARG A 96 -11.15 10.16 4.21
CA ARG A 96 -11.48 9.48 5.47
C ARG A 96 -10.99 10.22 6.71
N GLY A 97 -10.29 11.35 6.54
CA GLY A 97 -9.82 12.16 7.65
C GLY A 97 -8.42 11.86 8.15
N TYR A 98 -7.68 10.99 7.48
CA TYR A 98 -6.28 10.76 7.83
C TYR A 98 -5.45 11.99 7.52
N THR A 99 -4.47 12.27 8.37
CA THR A 99 -3.60 13.45 8.25
C THR A 99 -2.16 13.10 7.90
N SER A 100 -1.82 11.84 7.94
CA SER A 100 -0.49 11.35 7.54
C SER A 100 -0.59 9.94 6.99
N ALA A 101 0.43 9.53 6.26
CA ALA A 101 0.53 8.19 5.71
C ALA A 101 1.93 7.64 5.93
N GLN A 102 2.02 6.33 6.08
CA GLN A 102 3.29 5.62 6.21
C GLN A 102 3.29 4.34 5.40
N LEU A 103 4.49 3.86 5.09
CA LEU A 103 4.67 2.55 4.48
C LEU A 103 6.05 1.99 4.79
N TRP A 104 6.21 0.70 4.57
CA TRP A 104 7.47 0.00 4.61
C TRP A 104 7.73 -0.64 3.25
N THR A 105 8.97 -0.60 2.78
CA THR A 105 9.35 -1.21 1.51
C THR A 105 10.80 -1.69 1.60
N PRO A 106 11.20 -2.70 0.81
CA PRO A 106 12.59 -3.15 0.82
C PRO A 106 13.57 -1.99 0.69
N ALA A 107 14.58 -1.97 1.56
CA ALA A 107 15.49 -0.84 1.69
C ALA A 107 16.31 -0.59 0.42
N ASP A 108 16.55 -1.62 -0.39
CA ASP A 108 17.33 -1.53 -1.63
C ASP A 108 16.46 -1.45 -2.88
N ASN A 109 15.15 -1.30 -2.73
CA ASN A 109 14.25 -1.21 -3.88
C ASN A 109 14.24 0.21 -4.45
N ALA A 110 15.14 0.46 -5.41
CA ALA A 110 15.29 1.79 -6.01
C ALA A 110 14.03 2.25 -6.73
N ARG A 111 13.29 1.34 -7.36
CA ARG A 111 12.04 1.65 -8.06
C ARG A 111 10.98 2.16 -7.08
N ALA A 112 10.81 1.46 -5.98
CA ALA A 112 9.85 1.85 -4.95
C ALA A 112 10.27 3.19 -4.31
N HIS A 113 11.54 3.37 -4.03
CA HIS A 113 12.06 4.61 -3.48
C HIS A 113 11.69 5.81 -4.38
N ARG A 114 11.91 5.69 -5.69
CA ARG A 114 11.55 6.75 -6.64
C ARG A 114 10.05 7.00 -6.68
N LEU A 115 9.27 5.92 -6.68
CA LEU A 115 7.82 5.99 -6.70
C LEU A 115 7.29 6.81 -5.51
N TYR A 116 7.71 6.44 -4.31
CA TYR A 116 7.21 7.09 -3.10
C TYR A 116 7.76 8.48 -2.90
N THR A 117 9.04 8.71 -3.23
CA THR A 117 9.65 10.03 -3.13
C THR A 117 8.95 11.04 -4.04
N ARG A 118 8.58 10.63 -5.24
CA ARG A 118 7.82 11.49 -6.16
C ARG A 118 6.45 11.87 -5.65
N ARG A 119 5.91 11.08 -4.73
CA ARG A 119 4.60 11.34 -4.13
C ARG A 119 4.68 11.97 -2.76
N GLY A 120 5.82 12.56 -2.44
CA GLY A 120 5.99 13.32 -1.23
C GLY A 120 6.35 12.52 0.01
N PHE A 121 6.53 11.21 -0.12
CA PHE A 121 7.04 10.40 0.98
C PHE A 121 8.52 10.67 1.17
N ARG A 122 8.95 10.63 2.42
CA ARG A 122 10.37 10.73 2.75
C ARG A 122 10.78 9.55 3.62
N ARG A 123 12.01 9.12 3.42
CA ARG A 123 12.60 8.04 4.20
C ARG A 123 12.95 8.59 5.58
N THR A 124 12.48 7.92 6.62
CA THR A 124 12.64 8.42 8.00
C THR A 124 13.94 7.98 8.67
N GLY A 125 14.64 7.02 8.09
CA GLY A 125 15.81 6.41 8.71
C GLY A 125 15.49 5.18 9.53
N ARG A 126 14.23 4.91 9.81
CA ARG A 126 13.83 3.69 10.51
C ARG A 126 13.93 2.50 9.58
N GLN A 127 14.49 1.41 10.07
CA GLN A 127 14.61 0.15 9.34
C GLN A 127 14.31 -1.00 10.27
N LYS A 128 13.86 -2.10 9.72
CA LYS A 128 13.67 -3.36 10.46
C LYS A 128 13.76 -4.52 9.49
N ARG A 129 13.78 -5.75 10.01
CA ARG A 129 13.68 -6.94 9.17
C ARG A 129 12.24 -7.41 9.14
N ASP A 130 11.79 -7.82 7.98
CA ASP A 130 10.45 -8.41 7.84
C ASP A 130 10.51 -9.91 8.18
N ASP A 131 9.37 -10.59 8.04
CA ASP A 131 9.25 -12.00 8.38
C ASP A 131 10.12 -12.91 7.49
N LEU A 132 10.56 -12.40 6.35
CA LEU A 132 11.43 -13.12 5.43
C LEU A 132 12.91 -12.80 5.65
N GLY A 133 13.22 -11.96 6.65
CA GLY A 133 14.59 -11.56 6.95
C GLY A 133 15.12 -10.43 6.07
N GLU A 134 14.27 -9.84 5.25
CA GLU A 134 14.67 -8.74 4.38
C GLU A 134 14.61 -7.41 5.13
N THR A 135 15.63 -6.56 4.90
CA THR A 135 15.62 -5.22 5.51
C THR A 135 14.63 -4.34 4.80
N ILE A 136 13.71 -3.75 5.54
CA ILE A 136 12.73 -2.82 5.02
C ILE A 136 12.92 -1.45 5.63
N ALA A 137 12.62 -0.42 4.87
CA ALA A 137 12.78 0.97 5.24
C ALA A 137 11.42 1.64 5.38
N HIS A 138 11.34 2.58 6.31
CA HIS A 138 10.12 3.30 6.65
C HIS A 138 10.06 4.62 5.90
N TYR A 139 8.90 4.92 5.34
CA TYR A 139 8.60 6.17 4.66
C TYR A 139 7.34 6.79 5.27
N GLU A 140 7.31 8.10 5.32
CA GLU A 140 6.12 8.82 5.79
C GLU A 140 5.87 10.08 4.98
N ARG A 141 4.64 10.55 5.05
CA ARG A 141 4.18 11.76 4.39
C ARG A 141 3.03 12.40 5.15
N ALA A 142 3.05 13.73 5.25
CA ALA A 142 1.87 14.49 5.70
C ALA A 142 0.83 14.53 4.57
N LEU A 143 -0.42 14.44 4.92
CA LEU A 143 -1.53 14.52 3.97
C LEU A 143 -2.21 15.90 3.98
#